data_cf878814071968d653bff2b5d6459d84
#
_entry.id   cf878814071968d653bff2b5d6459d84
#
_cell.length_a   1.000
_cell.length_b   1.000
_cell.length_c   1.000
_cell.angle_alpha   90.00
_cell.angle_beta   90.00
_cell.angle_gamma   90.00
#
_symmetry.space_group_name_H-M   'P 1'
#
loop_
_entity.id
_entity.type
_entity.pdbx_description
1 polymer ?
#
loop_
_entity_poly.entity_id
_entity_poly.type
_entity_poly.pdbx_seq_one_letter_code
_entity_poly.pdbx_strand_id
1 'polypeptide(L)'
;MTHMIKIEAEDGHTLEAAVAGDPDTARGGVVVLQEIFGLNEHIRDLPRRFAEAGYYAVAPAMFDRAEPGVELDYNAAGKERGIALKNAVDADALFDVSAAIRAAAAAGPVSVVGFCWGGSLAWRAATCLNDIVGAVSYYGGELPSKAGLVAHCPVLAHFGERDQTIPMEGVKTFIKAQVDAD
;
A
#
# COMPACT_ATOMS: atom_id res chain seq x y z
N MET A 1 -4.01 7.55 19.26
CA MET A 1 -2.74 8.25 18.90
C MET A 1 -1.94 7.35 17.98
N THR A 2 -1.27 7.91 16.98
CA THR A 2 -0.33 7.17 16.14
C THR A 2 1.01 7.04 16.88
N HIS A 3 1.64 5.86 16.82
CA HIS A 3 2.99 5.61 17.34
C HIS A 3 3.77 4.73 16.36
N MET A 4 5.09 4.67 16.53
CA MET A 4 5.96 3.88 15.66
C MET A 4 6.25 2.53 16.30
N ILE A 5 6.27 1.48 15.50
CA ILE A 5 6.74 0.14 15.85
C ILE A 5 7.78 -0.33 14.83
N LYS A 6 8.54 -1.35 15.18
CA LYS A 6 9.39 -2.08 14.22
C LYS A 6 8.71 -3.37 13.81
N ILE A 7 8.73 -3.66 12.53
CA ILE A 7 8.27 -4.92 11.96
C ILE A 7 9.41 -5.56 11.19
N GLU A 8 9.40 -6.89 11.07
CA GLU A 8 10.45 -7.66 10.40
C GLU A 8 9.87 -8.42 9.21
N ALA A 9 10.48 -8.25 8.05
CA ALA A 9 10.18 -8.97 6.84
C ALA A 9 10.81 -10.38 6.84
N GLU A 10 10.31 -11.28 6.00
CA GLU A 10 10.78 -12.69 5.96
C GLU A 10 12.24 -12.84 5.55
N ASP A 11 12.77 -11.87 4.81
CA ASP A 11 14.17 -11.81 4.41
C ASP A 11 15.09 -11.23 5.50
N GLY A 12 14.56 -10.94 6.71
CA GLY A 12 15.29 -10.40 7.85
C GLY A 12 15.43 -8.87 7.84
N HIS A 13 14.88 -8.18 6.84
CA HIS A 13 14.86 -6.73 6.85
C HIS A 13 13.91 -6.21 7.95
N THR A 14 14.38 -5.21 8.72
CA THR A 14 13.57 -4.53 9.74
C THR A 14 13.25 -3.12 9.28
N LEU A 15 11.97 -2.76 9.32
CA LEU A 15 11.50 -1.43 8.94
C LEU A 15 10.57 -0.86 10.02
N GLU A 16 10.46 0.47 10.04
CA GLU A 16 9.49 1.15 10.90
C GLU A 16 8.08 1.12 10.29
N ALA A 17 7.07 1.18 11.16
CA ALA A 17 5.68 1.36 10.74
C ALA A 17 4.94 2.29 11.71
N ALA A 18 4.16 3.20 11.18
CA ALA A 18 3.23 4.00 11.96
C ALA A 18 1.94 3.21 12.21
N VAL A 19 1.53 3.09 13.46
CA VAL A 19 0.33 2.33 13.83
C VAL A 19 -0.63 3.15 14.67
N ALA A 20 -1.92 2.85 14.54
CA ALA A 20 -2.98 3.42 15.37
C ALA A 20 -4.14 2.43 15.52
N GLY A 21 -4.90 2.58 16.59
CA GLY A 21 -5.98 1.67 16.99
C GLY A 21 -5.53 0.72 18.10
N ASP A 22 -6.45 -0.09 18.54
CA ASP A 22 -6.23 -1.14 19.54
C ASP A 22 -6.62 -2.47 18.88
N PRO A 23 -5.67 -3.40 18.66
CA PRO A 23 -5.95 -4.64 17.95
C PRO A 23 -6.98 -5.52 18.68
N ASP A 24 -7.07 -5.43 20.01
CA ASP A 24 -7.99 -6.26 20.79
C ASP A 24 -9.46 -5.86 20.64
N THR A 25 -9.72 -4.61 20.21
CA THR A 25 -11.09 -4.05 20.09
C THR A 25 -11.44 -3.63 18.65
N ALA A 26 -10.48 -3.68 17.74
CA ALA A 26 -10.66 -3.28 16.36
C ALA A 26 -11.55 -4.27 15.57
N ARG A 27 -12.19 -3.77 14.52
CA ARG A 27 -13.05 -4.55 13.59
C ARG A 27 -12.24 -5.38 12.61
N GLY A 28 -10.94 -5.14 12.51
CA GLY A 28 -9.98 -5.79 11.62
C GLY A 28 -8.76 -4.91 11.39
N GLY A 29 -7.79 -5.44 10.65
CA GLY A 29 -6.55 -4.76 10.30
C GLY A 29 -6.63 -3.99 8.97
N VAL A 30 -5.93 -2.87 8.87
CA VAL A 30 -5.75 -2.12 7.62
C VAL A 30 -4.28 -1.80 7.44
N VAL A 31 -3.70 -2.21 6.32
CA VAL A 31 -2.37 -1.78 5.89
C VAL A 31 -2.50 -0.58 4.96
N VAL A 32 -1.77 0.50 5.25
CA VAL A 32 -1.76 1.73 4.47
C VAL A 32 -0.43 1.87 3.75
N LEU A 33 -0.44 1.79 2.42
CA LEU A 33 0.77 1.84 1.60
C LEU A 33 0.99 3.23 1.02
N GLN A 34 2.18 3.76 1.26
CA GLN A 34 2.61 5.11 0.91
C GLN A 34 2.72 5.36 -0.60
N GLU A 35 2.72 6.63 -0.96
CA GLU A 35 3.15 7.12 -2.27
C GLU A 35 4.69 7.06 -2.39
N ILE A 36 5.24 7.64 -3.46
CA ILE A 36 6.70 7.79 -3.64
C ILE A 36 7.33 8.89 -2.78
N PHE A 37 6.61 9.44 -1.81
CA PHE A 37 7.10 10.52 -0.93
C PHE A 37 7.47 10.05 0.48
N GLY A 38 7.49 8.74 0.71
CA GLY A 38 7.85 8.16 2.01
C GLY A 38 6.69 8.15 3.01
N LEU A 39 7.01 7.76 4.24
CA LEU A 39 6.07 7.75 5.36
C LEU A 39 5.93 9.18 5.93
N ASN A 40 5.50 10.12 5.09
CA ASN A 40 5.34 11.53 5.42
C ASN A 40 4.12 11.80 6.34
N GLU A 41 3.94 13.06 6.76
CA GLU A 41 2.86 13.45 7.67
C GLU A 41 1.48 13.01 7.18
N HIS A 42 1.20 13.16 5.87
CA HIS A 42 -0.07 12.73 5.29
C HIS A 42 -0.32 11.23 5.48
N ILE A 43 0.66 10.41 5.14
CA ILE A 43 0.53 8.94 5.26
C ILE A 43 0.49 8.51 6.74
N ARG A 44 1.23 9.18 7.64
CA ARG A 44 1.17 8.92 9.09
C ARG A 44 -0.17 9.33 9.73
N ASP A 45 -0.92 10.26 9.13
CA ASP A 45 -2.25 10.62 9.62
C ASP A 45 -3.31 9.55 9.29
N LEU A 46 -3.15 8.81 8.20
CA LEU A 46 -4.14 7.82 7.75
C LEU A 46 -4.40 6.70 8.79
N PRO A 47 -3.40 6.08 9.45
CA PRO A 47 -3.66 5.13 10.53
C PRO A 47 -4.58 5.68 11.62
N ARG A 48 -4.40 6.94 12.04
CA ARG A 48 -5.28 7.59 13.01
C ARG A 48 -6.73 7.64 12.53
N ARG A 49 -6.95 8.01 11.27
CA ARG A 49 -8.29 8.09 10.67
C ARG A 49 -8.96 6.73 10.57
N PHE A 50 -8.21 5.68 10.23
CA PHE A 50 -8.73 4.31 10.25
C PHE A 50 -9.03 3.84 11.67
N ALA A 51 -8.21 4.21 12.66
CA ALA A 51 -8.48 3.91 14.05
C ALA A 51 -9.76 4.59 14.57
N GLU A 52 -10.03 5.83 14.16
CA GLU A 52 -11.29 6.53 14.44
C GLU A 52 -12.50 5.83 13.81
N ALA A 53 -12.30 5.11 12.70
CA ALA A 53 -13.30 4.27 12.07
C ALA A 53 -13.40 2.85 12.67
N GLY A 54 -12.62 2.55 13.71
CA GLY A 54 -12.68 1.28 14.45
C GLY A 54 -11.77 0.18 13.89
N TYR A 55 -10.69 0.53 13.18
CA TYR A 55 -9.71 -0.43 12.66
C TYR A 55 -8.36 -0.28 13.37
N TYR A 56 -7.58 -1.35 13.38
CA TYR A 56 -6.16 -1.29 13.71
C TYR A 56 -5.38 -1.08 12.41
N ALA A 57 -4.68 0.04 12.29
CA ALA A 57 -4.04 0.42 11.03
C ALA A 57 -2.52 0.47 11.16
N VAL A 58 -1.83 -0.04 10.13
CA VAL A 58 -0.37 -0.16 10.03
C VAL A 58 0.10 0.46 8.72
N ALA A 59 0.96 1.49 8.79
CA ALA A 59 1.56 2.11 7.63
C ALA A 59 3.09 1.89 7.65
N PRO A 60 3.63 0.93 6.86
CA PRO A 60 5.06 0.63 6.82
C PRO A 60 5.85 1.74 6.12
N ALA A 61 7.08 2.00 6.61
CA ALA A 61 8.04 2.89 5.97
C ALA A 61 8.76 2.14 4.83
N MET A 62 8.13 2.09 3.67
CA MET A 62 8.58 1.26 2.54
C MET A 62 9.95 1.62 1.97
N PHE A 63 10.50 2.79 2.30
CA PHE A 63 11.82 3.20 1.86
C PHE A 63 12.95 2.84 2.82
N ASP A 64 12.63 2.33 4.03
CA ASP A 64 13.63 1.98 5.04
C ASP A 64 14.62 0.93 4.56
N ARG A 65 14.24 0.11 3.58
CA ARG A 65 15.12 -0.85 2.90
C ARG A 65 16.28 -0.18 2.16
N ALA A 66 16.10 1.03 1.64
CA ALA A 66 17.15 1.80 0.97
C ALA A 66 17.69 2.92 1.87
N GLU A 67 16.82 3.64 2.55
CA GLU A 67 17.16 4.78 3.40
C GLU A 67 16.10 4.96 4.48
N PRO A 68 16.42 4.77 5.77
CA PRO A 68 15.48 4.93 6.86
C PRO A 68 15.00 6.36 7.06
N GLY A 69 13.73 6.52 7.42
CA GLY A 69 13.15 7.79 7.84
C GLY A 69 12.94 8.80 6.71
N VAL A 70 12.80 8.34 5.47
CA VAL A 70 12.59 9.22 4.31
C VAL A 70 11.22 9.86 4.34
N GLU A 71 11.20 11.19 4.30
CA GLU A 71 10.02 12.04 4.08
C GLU A 71 10.34 13.08 3.01
N LEU A 72 9.60 13.06 1.91
CA LEU A 72 9.85 13.93 0.76
C LEU A 72 8.70 14.90 0.55
N ASP A 73 9.03 16.11 0.10
CA ASP A 73 8.05 17.11 -0.29
C ASP A 73 7.36 16.77 -1.61
N TYR A 74 6.12 17.23 -1.77
CA TYR A 74 5.34 17.11 -3.01
C TYR A 74 5.79 18.13 -4.07
N ASN A 75 7.07 18.05 -4.48
CA ASN A 75 7.67 18.89 -5.51
C ASN A 75 8.48 18.04 -6.51
N ALA A 76 9.07 18.68 -7.53
CA ALA A 76 9.81 18.00 -8.57
C ALA A 76 11.03 17.21 -8.03
N ALA A 77 11.78 17.78 -7.11
CA ALA A 77 12.94 17.14 -6.50
C ALA A 77 12.53 15.94 -5.63
N GLY A 78 11.47 16.09 -4.81
CA GLY A 78 10.91 14.99 -4.03
C GLY A 78 10.39 13.87 -4.91
N LYS A 79 9.72 14.20 -6.03
CA LYS A 79 9.28 13.20 -7.01
C LYS A 79 10.45 12.43 -7.63
N GLU A 80 11.49 13.12 -8.08
CA GLU A 80 12.68 12.50 -8.68
C GLU A 80 13.36 11.54 -7.69
N ARG A 81 13.60 12.02 -6.46
CA ARG A 81 14.19 11.19 -5.41
C ARG A 81 13.31 10.01 -5.03
N GLY A 82 12.00 10.22 -4.91
CA GLY A 82 11.05 9.16 -4.58
C GLY A 82 10.99 8.07 -5.64
N ILE A 83 11.10 8.42 -6.92
CA ILE A 83 11.21 7.46 -8.02
C ILE A 83 12.50 6.64 -7.90
N ALA A 84 13.62 7.28 -7.57
CA ALA A 84 14.90 6.59 -7.39
C ALA A 84 14.83 5.59 -6.22
N LEU A 85 14.28 5.99 -5.08
CA LEU A 85 14.09 5.13 -3.91
C LEU A 85 13.12 3.98 -4.20
N LYS A 86 11.98 4.27 -4.82
CA LYS A 86 11.06 3.24 -5.30
C LYS A 86 11.78 2.18 -6.12
N ASN A 87 12.54 2.60 -7.13
CA ASN A 87 13.23 1.67 -8.02
C ASN A 87 14.28 0.80 -7.29
N ALA A 88 14.86 1.32 -6.21
CA ALA A 88 15.82 0.58 -5.39
C ALA A 88 15.17 -0.52 -4.53
N VAL A 89 13.91 -0.34 -4.10
CA VAL A 89 13.24 -1.25 -3.16
C VAL A 89 12.10 -2.06 -3.77
N ASP A 90 11.66 -1.75 -4.99
CA ASP A 90 10.43 -2.28 -5.59
C ASP A 90 10.43 -3.81 -5.74
N ALA A 91 11.59 -4.41 -5.98
CA ALA A 91 11.74 -5.85 -6.15
C ALA A 91 11.38 -6.62 -4.86
N ASP A 92 11.72 -6.07 -3.71
CA ASP A 92 11.54 -6.69 -2.39
C ASP A 92 10.34 -6.13 -1.63
N ALA A 93 9.63 -5.16 -2.20
CA ALA A 93 8.55 -4.42 -1.52
C ALA A 93 7.43 -5.33 -0.98
N LEU A 94 7.14 -6.47 -1.62
CA LEU A 94 6.12 -7.39 -1.14
C LEU A 94 6.52 -8.11 0.16
N PHE A 95 7.80 -8.27 0.48
CA PHE A 95 8.23 -8.78 1.79
C PHE A 95 7.83 -7.81 2.90
N ASP A 96 8.01 -6.50 2.67
CA ASP A 96 7.66 -5.45 3.63
C ASP A 96 6.13 -5.29 3.76
N VAL A 97 5.40 -5.38 2.65
CA VAL A 97 3.92 -5.41 2.65
C VAL A 97 3.41 -6.62 3.44
N SER A 98 3.99 -7.81 3.23
CA SER A 98 3.62 -9.02 3.98
C SER A 98 3.91 -8.86 5.48
N ALA A 99 5.03 -8.24 5.87
CA ALA A 99 5.33 -7.95 7.27
C ALA A 99 4.28 -7.01 7.91
N ALA A 100 3.86 -5.98 7.17
CA ALA A 100 2.80 -5.07 7.63
C ALA A 100 1.44 -5.78 7.75
N ILE A 101 1.11 -6.69 6.82
CA ILE A 101 -0.10 -7.52 6.88
C ILE A 101 -0.07 -8.41 8.13
N ARG A 102 1.05 -9.08 8.43
CA ARG A 102 1.19 -9.88 9.65
C ARG A 102 1.02 -9.04 10.92
N ALA A 103 1.58 -7.83 10.94
CA ALA A 103 1.40 -6.92 12.08
C ALA A 103 -0.06 -6.49 12.24
N ALA A 104 -0.76 -6.19 11.13
CA ALA A 104 -2.16 -5.79 11.14
C ALA A 104 -3.11 -6.95 11.50
N ALA A 105 -2.70 -8.20 11.24
CA ALA A 105 -3.48 -9.40 11.52
C ALA A 105 -3.73 -9.65 13.02
N ALA A 106 -3.03 -8.94 13.91
CA ALA A 106 -3.35 -8.94 15.35
C ALA A 106 -4.81 -8.52 15.61
N ALA A 107 -5.43 -7.75 14.71
CA ALA A 107 -6.82 -7.32 14.80
C ALA A 107 -7.81 -8.21 14.02
N GLY A 108 -7.38 -9.34 13.46
CA GLY A 108 -8.22 -10.22 12.64
C GLY A 108 -8.03 -10.02 11.13
N PRO A 109 -9.10 -10.08 10.31
CA PRO A 109 -8.99 -9.97 8.86
C PRO A 109 -8.36 -8.65 8.40
N VAL A 110 -7.43 -8.71 7.43
CA VAL A 110 -6.67 -7.55 6.97
C VAL A 110 -7.10 -7.12 5.57
N SER A 111 -7.28 -5.81 5.39
CA SER A 111 -7.37 -5.18 4.08
C SER A 111 -6.18 -4.26 3.83
N VAL A 112 -5.84 -4.07 2.55
CA VAL A 112 -4.74 -3.20 2.13
C VAL A 112 -5.30 -2.01 1.38
N VAL A 113 -4.86 -0.80 1.70
CA VAL A 113 -5.15 0.42 0.95
C VAL A 113 -3.84 1.09 0.55
N GLY A 114 -3.73 1.51 -0.71
CA GLY A 114 -2.51 2.12 -1.19
C GLY A 114 -2.75 3.27 -2.16
N PHE A 115 -1.79 4.18 -2.21
CA PHE A 115 -1.84 5.42 -2.97
C PHE A 115 -0.67 5.49 -3.95
N CYS A 116 -0.89 5.83 -5.22
CA CYS A 116 0.14 5.92 -6.25
C CYS A 116 0.93 4.59 -6.37
N TRP A 117 2.23 4.58 -6.06
CA TRP A 117 3.01 3.35 -5.95
C TRP A 117 2.41 2.37 -4.96
N GLY A 118 1.96 2.85 -3.80
CA GLY A 118 1.22 2.03 -2.83
C GLY A 118 -0.06 1.43 -3.41
N GLY A 119 -0.75 2.13 -4.31
CA GLY A 119 -1.89 1.60 -5.04
C GLY A 119 -1.51 0.44 -5.96
N SER A 120 -0.34 0.52 -6.61
CA SER A 120 0.23 -0.59 -7.37
C SER A 120 0.62 -1.77 -6.46
N LEU A 121 1.20 -1.48 -5.29
CA LEU A 121 1.53 -2.51 -4.30
C LEU A 121 0.27 -3.18 -3.72
N ALA A 122 -0.82 -2.43 -3.51
CA ALA A 122 -2.10 -3.01 -3.08
C ALA A 122 -2.67 -4.00 -4.12
N TRP A 123 -2.56 -3.69 -5.41
CA TRP A 123 -2.87 -4.63 -6.49
C TRP A 123 -1.95 -5.85 -6.48
N ARG A 124 -0.63 -5.64 -6.35
CA ARG A 124 0.33 -6.74 -6.23
C ARG A 124 0.05 -7.63 -5.01
N ALA A 125 -0.31 -7.04 -3.88
CA ALA A 125 -0.73 -7.79 -2.69
C ALA A 125 -1.98 -8.63 -2.98
N ALA A 126 -3.01 -8.06 -3.63
CA ALA A 126 -4.23 -8.77 -3.97
C ALA A 126 -4.03 -9.94 -4.95
N THR A 127 -2.98 -9.89 -5.77
CA THR A 127 -2.70 -10.93 -6.80
C THR A 127 -1.61 -11.92 -6.40
N CYS A 128 -0.78 -11.60 -5.40
CA CYS A 128 0.39 -12.42 -5.03
C CYS A 128 0.35 -12.92 -3.57
N LEU A 129 -0.48 -12.31 -2.69
CA LEU A 129 -0.57 -12.67 -1.28
C LEU A 129 -1.98 -13.17 -0.96
N ASN A 130 -2.08 -14.18 -0.08
CA ASN A 130 -3.36 -14.82 0.25
C ASN A 130 -3.94 -14.38 1.61
N ASP A 131 -3.21 -13.55 2.35
CA ASP A 131 -3.53 -13.22 3.76
C ASP A 131 -4.33 -11.91 3.89
N ILE A 132 -5.03 -11.49 2.82
CA ILE A 132 -5.87 -10.29 2.82
C ILE A 132 -7.27 -10.59 2.34
N VAL A 133 -8.25 -9.87 2.90
CA VAL A 133 -9.67 -10.02 2.57
C VAL A 133 -10.19 -8.94 1.63
N GLY A 134 -9.37 -7.97 1.26
CA GLY A 134 -9.72 -6.92 0.32
C GLY A 134 -8.57 -5.96 0.06
N ALA A 135 -8.58 -5.31 -1.10
CA ALA A 135 -7.60 -4.30 -1.46
C ALA A 135 -8.25 -3.05 -2.06
N VAL A 136 -7.71 -1.89 -1.74
CA VAL A 136 -8.11 -0.61 -2.33
C VAL A 136 -6.90 0.05 -2.96
N SER A 137 -6.98 0.31 -4.26
CA SER A 137 -5.93 0.97 -5.04
C SER A 137 -6.38 2.37 -5.46
N TYR A 138 -5.72 3.39 -4.95
CA TYR A 138 -5.87 4.75 -5.46
C TYR A 138 -4.77 5.04 -6.48
N TYR A 139 -5.17 5.36 -7.72
CA TYR A 139 -4.28 5.72 -8.84
C TYR A 139 -3.01 4.87 -8.93
N GLY A 140 -3.16 3.55 -8.81
CA GLY A 140 -2.07 2.59 -8.98
C GLY A 140 -1.66 2.47 -10.46
N GLY A 141 -0.52 3.02 -10.81
CA GLY A 141 -0.09 3.13 -12.21
C GLY A 141 0.26 1.81 -12.89
N GLU A 142 0.50 0.74 -12.13
CA GLU A 142 0.84 -0.57 -12.68
C GLU A 142 -0.37 -1.43 -13.08
N LEU A 143 -1.58 -1.13 -12.56
CA LEU A 143 -2.75 -1.97 -12.81
C LEU A 143 -3.01 -2.21 -14.29
N PRO A 144 -3.02 -1.19 -15.18
CA PRO A 144 -3.23 -1.40 -16.60
C PRO A 144 -2.21 -2.34 -17.26
N SER A 145 -0.94 -2.25 -16.85
CA SER A 145 0.14 -3.10 -17.41
C SER A 145 0.13 -4.53 -16.86
N LYS A 146 -0.55 -4.74 -15.75
CA LYS A 146 -0.70 -6.03 -15.06
C LYS A 146 -2.13 -6.58 -15.13
N ALA A 147 -2.88 -6.22 -16.17
CA ALA A 147 -4.27 -6.61 -16.36
C ALA A 147 -4.50 -8.13 -16.49
N GLY A 148 -3.45 -8.89 -16.85
CA GLY A 148 -3.54 -10.36 -16.93
C GLY A 148 -3.44 -11.10 -15.58
N LEU A 149 -3.21 -10.39 -14.48
CA LEU A 149 -3.21 -10.99 -13.14
C LEU A 149 -4.63 -11.02 -12.59
N VAL A 150 -4.95 -12.05 -11.80
CA VAL A 150 -6.26 -12.23 -11.13
C VAL A 150 -6.06 -12.03 -9.63
N ALA A 151 -6.91 -11.19 -9.03
CA ALA A 151 -6.89 -10.96 -7.59
C ALA A 151 -7.51 -12.14 -6.82
N HIS A 152 -6.97 -12.45 -5.65
CA HIS A 152 -7.48 -13.48 -4.74
C HIS A 152 -8.55 -12.95 -3.75
N CYS A 153 -8.81 -11.65 -3.79
CA CYS A 153 -9.80 -10.97 -2.95
C CYS A 153 -10.49 -9.84 -3.72
N PRO A 154 -11.63 -9.31 -3.22
CA PRO A 154 -12.27 -8.13 -3.80
C PRO A 154 -11.32 -6.93 -3.87
N VAL A 155 -11.33 -6.22 -5.00
CA VAL A 155 -10.50 -5.03 -5.23
C VAL A 155 -11.38 -3.85 -5.62
N LEU A 156 -11.16 -2.71 -4.95
CA LEU A 156 -11.72 -1.43 -5.34
C LEU A 156 -10.60 -0.54 -5.90
N ALA A 157 -10.69 -0.17 -7.17
CA ALA A 157 -9.69 0.66 -7.82
C ALA A 157 -10.27 2.03 -8.21
N HIS A 158 -9.56 3.09 -7.84
CA HIS A 158 -9.92 4.48 -8.12
C HIS A 158 -8.93 5.09 -9.10
N PHE A 159 -9.43 5.63 -10.21
CA PHE A 159 -8.63 6.32 -11.24
C PHE A 159 -9.23 7.69 -11.54
N GLY A 160 -8.38 8.67 -11.81
CA GLY A 160 -8.81 9.97 -12.27
C GLY A 160 -9.07 9.96 -13.79
N GLU A 161 -10.23 10.42 -14.24
CA GLU A 161 -10.56 10.50 -15.67
C GLU A 161 -9.62 11.41 -16.47
N ARG A 162 -8.96 12.38 -15.79
CA ARG A 162 -8.04 13.36 -16.37
C ARG A 162 -6.58 13.10 -15.97
N ASP A 163 -6.28 11.92 -15.43
CA ASP A 163 -4.90 11.55 -15.10
C ASP A 163 -4.11 11.31 -16.38
N GLN A 164 -3.08 12.15 -16.60
CA GLN A 164 -2.22 12.07 -17.79
C GLN A 164 -1.18 10.96 -17.68
N THR A 165 -0.94 10.44 -16.48
CA THR A 165 0.03 9.35 -16.23
C THR A 165 -0.60 7.97 -16.31
N ILE A 166 -1.93 7.88 -16.12
CA ILE A 166 -2.70 6.63 -16.20
C ILE A 166 -3.86 6.83 -17.20
N PRO A 167 -3.62 6.70 -18.51
CA PRO A 167 -4.63 6.92 -19.52
C PRO A 167 -5.84 6.00 -19.35
N MET A 168 -7.04 6.56 -19.48
CA MET A 168 -8.32 5.83 -19.31
C MET A 168 -8.48 4.64 -20.26
N GLU A 169 -7.80 4.63 -21.40
CA GLU A 169 -7.83 3.48 -22.32
C GLU A 169 -7.18 2.25 -21.67
N GLY A 170 -6.04 2.43 -21.00
CA GLY A 170 -5.41 1.36 -20.22
C GLY A 170 -6.30 0.88 -19.07
N VAL A 171 -6.97 1.80 -18.37
CA VAL A 171 -7.93 1.47 -17.30
C VAL A 171 -9.10 0.63 -17.83
N LYS A 172 -9.67 1.01 -18.98
CA LYS A 172 -10.76 0.24 -19.62
C LYS A 172 -10.31 -1.18 -20.01
N THR A 173 -9.10 -1.30 -20.54
CA THR A 173 -8.50 -2.60 -20.86
C THR A 173 -8.33 -3.45 -19.61
N PHE A 174 -7.84 -2.86 -18.52
CA PHE A 174 -7.73 -3.51 -17.22
C PHE A 174 -9.10 -3.99 -16.71
N ILE A 175 -10.12 -3.12 -16.69
CA ILE A 175 -11.47 -3.48 -16.24
C ILE A 175 -12.00 -4.67 -17.04
N LYS A 176 -11.89 -4.62 -18.38
CA LYS A 176 -12.35 -5.70 -19.24
C LYS A 176 -11.66 -7.03 -18.90
N ALA A 177 -10.34 -7.02 -18.73
CA ALA A 177 -9.59 -8.22 -18.39
C ALA A 177 -10.01 -8.83 -17.05
N GLN A 178 -10.37 -7.99 -16.06
CA GLN A 178 -10.84 -8.49 -14.76
C GLN A 178 -12.27 -9.06 -14.83
N VAL A 179 -13.17 -8.44 -15.62
CA VAL A 179 -14.53 -8.96 -15.82
C VAL A 179 -14.52 -10.29 -16.59
N ASP A 180 -13.61 -10.44 -17.57
CA ASP A 180 -13.50 -11.67 -18.36
C ASP A 180 -12.83 -12.84 -17.57
N ALA A 181 -12.24 -12.55 -16.40
CA ALA A 181 -11.55 -13.52 -15.54
C ALA A 181 -12.44 -14.09 -14.41
N ASP A 182 -13.59 -13.43 -14.11
CA ASP A 182 -14.61 -13.89 -13.16
C ASP A 182 -15.55 -14.92 -13.82
#